data_90b19042a76b1a15437f4640ebf7b8a8
#
_entry.id   90b19042a76b1a15437f4640ebf7b8a8
#
_cell.length_a   1.000
_cell.length_b   1.000
_cell.length_c   1.000
_cell.angle_alpha   90.00
_cell.angle_beta   90.00
_cell.angle_gamma   90.00
#
_symmetry.space_group_name_H-M   'P 1'
#
loop_
_entity.id
_entity.type
_entity.pdbx_description
1 polymer ?
#
loop_
_entity_poly.entity_id
_entity_poly.type
_entity_poly.pdbx_seq_one_letter_code
_entity_poly.pdbx_strand_id
1 'polypeptide(L)'
;FSDSMYAIVRECFPNATIVIDCFHIVQRLCEALDELRLRFKRLAVTATKKEEAAWKKSEDAKARKRAYGRTKYAVKKGGKKKPKGRKRGRKRIGKKKYRPTMLSNGDTLVELLTRGKYVLAKSGEKWGKHQKERAHLLFELYPKLREAYSLICTIRAMFRNKKLAREAARGYLHCWYEKVNACTIREIKSARDCIKAKEEEVLNYFNERHSNASAESLNSKIKGFRAQVHGVADVPFFMYRLCTIFG
;
A
#
# COMPACT_ATOMS: atom_id res chain seq x y z
N PHE A 1 -16.30 -1.58 6.87
CA PHE A 1 -17.56 -1.64 7.62
C PHE A 1 -18.72 -1.69 6.63
N SER A 2 -19.52 -2.76 6.63
CA SER A 2 -20.65 -2.91 5.71
C SER A 2 -21.92 -2.40 6.37
N ASP A 3 -22.50 -1.31 5.85
CA ASP A 3 -23.74 -0.74 6.39
C ASP A 3 -24.91 -1.68 6.17
N SER A 4 -24.90 -2.48 5.07
CA SER A 4 -25.92 -3.51 4.83
C SER A 4 -25.90 -4.60 5.90
N MET A 5 -24.72 -5.10 6.29
CA MET A 5 -24.61 -6.08 7.38
C MET A 5 -25.03 -5.49 8.72
N TYR A 6 -24.74 -4.22 8.96
CA TYR A 6 -25.16 -3.52 10.15
C TYR A 6 -26.69 -3.42 10.24
N ALA A 7 -27.34 -3.07 9.13
CA ALA A 7 -28.81 -3.03 9.06
C ALA A 7 -29.44 -4.40 9.33
N ILE A 8 -28.94 -5.47 8.69
CA ILE A 8 -29.40 -6.85 8.91
C ILE A 8 -29.27 -7.26 10.38
N VAL A 9 -28.13 -6.99 11.01
CA VAL A 9 -27.93 -7.35 12.43
C VAL A 9 -28.89 -6.60 13.34
N ARG A 10 -29.14 -5.32 13.09
CA ARG A 10 -30.11 -4.52 13.87
C ARG A 10 -31.53 -5.01 13.72
N GLU A 11 -31.91 -5.40 12.51
CA GLU A 11 -33.26 -5.88 12.22
C GLU A 11 -33.50 -7.30 12.73
N CYS A 12 -32.60 -8.22 12.45
CA CYS A 12 -32.75 -9.64 12.75
C CYS A 12 -32.35 -10.02 14.18
N PHE A 13 -31.48 -9.23 14.83
CA PHE A 13 -30.92 -9.53 16.16
C PHE A 13 -30.94 -8.28 17.06
N PRO A 14 -32.12 -7.77 17.45
CA PRO A 14 -32.23 -6.49 18.16
C PRO A 14 -31.55 -6.49 19.55
N ASN A 15 -31.39 -7.64 20.18
CA ASN A 15 -30.73 -7.79 21.47
C ASN A 15 -29.22 -8.08 21.37
N ALA A 16 -28.66 -8.19 20.14
CA ALA A 16 -27.25 -8.50 19.95
C ALA A 16 -26.37 -7.26 20.17
N THR A 17 -25.28 -7.43 20.90
CA THR A 17 -24.22 -6.42 20.99
C THR A 17 -23.32 -6.52 19.79
N ILE A 18 -23.25 -5.43 18.99
CA ILE A 18 -22.36 -5.38 17.84
C ILE A 18 -20.95 -5.07 18.33
N VAL A 19 -20.00 -5.89 17.91
CA VAL A 19 -18.57 -5.74 18.22
C VAL A 19 -17.77 -5.61 16.92
N ILE A 20 -16.92 -4.57 16.82
CA ILE A 20 -15.98 -4.45 15.74
C ILE A 20 -14.62 -4.97 16.20
N ASP A 21 -14.15 -6.05 15.57
CA ASP A 21 -12.87 -6.66 15.85
C ASP A 21 -11.69 -5.70 15.54
N CYS A 22 -10.66 -5.80 16.37
CA CYS A 22 -9.41 -5.03 16.21
C CYS A 22 -8.76 -5.20 14.83
N PHE A 23 -8.91 -6.37 14.20
CA PHE A 23 -8.38 -6.63 12.86
C PHE A 23 -8.95 -5.65 11.83
N HIS A 24 -10.27 -5.43 11.84
CA HIS A 24 -10.93 -4.52 10.89
C HIS A 24 -10.52 -3.06 11.09
N ILE A 25 -10.31 -2.64 12.35
CA ILE A 25 -9.81 -1.29 12.66
C ILE A 25 -8.40 -1.09 12.14
N VAL A 26 -7.51 -2.02 12.46
CA VAL A 26 -6.10 -1.96 12.01
C VAL A 26 -6.01 -2.08 10.50
N GLN A 27 -6.83 -2.92 9.87
CA GLN A 27 -6.89 -3.05 8.42
C GLN A 27 -7.29 -1.73 7.77
N ARG A 28 -8.36 -1.08 8.23
CA ARG A 28 -8.81 0.22 7.69
C ARG A 28 -7.72 1.29 7.77
N LEU A 29 -6.99 1.33 8.87
CA LEU A 29 -5.86 2.26 9.03
C LEU A 29 -4.68 1.91 8.12
N CYS A 30 -4.39 0.62 7.93
CA CYS A 30 -3.35 0.17 6.99
C CYS A 30 -3.71 0.49 5.54
N GLU A 31 -4.99 0.41 5.15
CA GLU A 31 -5.49 0.82 3.84
C GLU A 31 -5.28 2.32 3.63
N ALA A 32 -5.61 3.16 4.61
CA ALA A 32 -5.37 4.60 4.55
C ALA A 32 -3.88 4.94 4.40
N LEU A 33 -3.01 4.22 5.10
CA LEU A 33 -1.56 4.36 4.96
C LEU A 33 -1.07 3.93 3.56
N ASP A 34 -1.65 2.87 3.00
CA ASP A 34 -1.32 2.39 1.66
C ASP A 34 -1.79 3.39 0.58
N GLU A 35 -2.95 4.00 0.75
CA GLU A 35 -3.43 5.09 -0.11
C GLU A 35 -2.47 6.28 -0.12
N LEU A 36 -1.99 6.71 1.05
CA LEU A 36 -0.98 7.77 1.18
C LEU A 36 0.32 7.38 0.46
N ARG A 37 0.80 6.15 0.66
CA ARG A 37 1.99 5.61 -0.02
C ARG A 37 1.80 5.59 -1.54
N LEU A 38 0.65 5.16 -2.02
CA LEU A 38 0.33 5.13 -3.45
C LEU A 38 0.27 6.54 -4.05
N ARG A 39 -0.23 7.53 -3.31
CA ARG A 39 -0.18 8.94 -3.72
C ARG A 39 1.26 9.40 -3.96
N PHE A 40 2.17 9.15 -3.01
CA PHE A 40 3.58 9.47 -3.18
C PHE A 40 4.23 8.69 -4.32
N LYS A 41 3.88 7.41 -4.49
CA LYS A 41 4.38 6.59 -5.59
C LYS A 41 3.97 7.18 -6.95
N ARG A 42 2.73 7.62 -7.12
CA ARG A 42 2.27 8.27 -8.37
C ARG A 42 3.07 9.53 -8.68
N LEU A 43 3.35 10.35 -7.67
CA LEU A 43 4.20 11.54 -7.82
C LEU A 43 5.62 11.18 -8.23
N ALA A 44 6.24 10.18 -7.59
CA ALA A 44 7.57 9.70 -7.92
C ALA A 44 7.64 9.15 -9.36
N VAL A 45 6.66 8.35 -9.78
CA VAL A 45 6.58 7.85 -11.17
C VAL A 45 6.49 9.01 -12.17
N THR A 46 5.68 10.03 -11.87
CA THR A 46 5.53 11.20 -12.75
C THR A 46 6.84 12.00 -12.84
N ALA A 47 7.53 12.17 -11.71
CA ALA A 47 8.84 12.83 -11.67
C ALA A 47 9.88 12.06 -12.50
N THR A 48 10.00 10.74 -12.29
CA THR A 48 10.93 9.88 -13.06
C THR A 48 10.65 9.92 -14.57
N LYS A 49 9.37 9.92 -14.98
CA LYS A 49 9.00 10.05 -16.41
C LYS A 49 9.43 11.41 -17.00
N LYS A 50 9.29 12.49 -16.23
CA LYS A 50 9.74 13.83 -16.66
C LYS A 50 11.27 13.88 -16.81
N GLU A 51 12.00 13.31 -15.86
CA GLU A 51 13.46 13.21 -15.91
C GLU A 51 13.93 12.38 -17.12
N GLU A 52 13.30 11.23 -17.36
CA GLU A 52 13.61 10.39 -18.53
C GLU A 52 13.35 11.14 -19.85
N ALA A 53 12.24 11.88 -19.94
CA ALA A 53 11.91 12.67 -21.13
C ALA A 53 12.94 13.80 -21.34
N ALA A 54 13.35 14.51 -20.28
CA ALA A 54 14.37 15.53 -20.32
C ALA A 54 15.74 14.95 -20.75
N TRP A 55 16.12 13.79 -20.19
CA TRP A 55 17.33 13.07 -20.57
C TRP A 55 17.31 12.66 -22.04
N LYS A 56 16.22 12.11 -22.56
CA LYS A 56 16.06 11.76 -24.00
C LYS A 56 16.25 12.99 -24.88
N LYS A 57 15.61 14.13 -24.56
CA LYS A 57 15.79 15.39 -25.29
C LYS A 57 17.25 15.84 -25.30
N SER A 58 17.98 15.73 -24.19
CA SER A 58 19.38 16.09 -24.09
C SER A 58 20.28 15.19 -24.93
N GLU A 59 20.06 13.88 -24.94
CA GLU A 59 20.84 12.95 -25.77
C GLU A 59 20.55 13.13 -27.28
N ASP A 60 19.32 13.39 -27.66
CA ASP A 60 18.95 13.70 -29.04
C ASP A 60 19.63 15.03 -29.51
N ALA A 61 19.65 16.06 -28.67
CA ALA A 61 20.36 17.31 -28.96
C ALA A 61 21.87 17.09 -29.12
N LYS A 62 22.48 16.26 -28.25
CA LYS A 62 23.89 15.87 -28.37
C LYS A 62 24.16 15.09 -29.67
N ALA A 63 23.25 14.18 -30.04
CA ALA A 63 23.34 13.40 -31.27
C ALA A 63 23.25 14.29 -32.51
N ARG A 64 22.36 15.29 -32.55
CA ARG A 64 22.21 16.28 -33.61
C ARG A 64 23.51 17.14 -33.75
N LYS A 65 24.05 17.64 -32.63
CA LYS A 65 25.32 18.41 -32.63
C LYS A 65 26.49 17.58 -33.18
N ARG A 66 26.59 16.29 -32.78
CA ARG A 66 27.64 15.39 -33.32
C ARG A 66 27.46 15.11 -34.81
N ALA A 67 26.23 14.94 -35.29
CA ALA A 67 25.94 14.75 -36.72
C ALA A 67 26.32 16.01 -37.51
N TYR A 68 25.94 17.21 -37.07
CA TYR A 68 26.27 18.47 -37.68
C TYR A 68 27.83 18.70 -37.75
N GLY A 69 28.53 18.44 -36.66
CA GLY A 69 30.00 18.54 -36.64
C GLY A 69 30.67 17.60 -37.67
N ARG A 70 30.18 16.38 -37.83
CA ARG A 70 30.70 15.43 -38.84
C ARG A 70 30.45 15.92 -40.26
N THR A 71 29.29 16.50 -40.54
CA THR A 71 28.97 17.04 -41.87
C THR A 71 29.84 18.23 -42.21
N LYS A 72 30.01 19.17 -41.26
CA LYS A 72 30.88 20.34 -41.42
C LYS A 72 32.36 19.95 -41.66
N TYR A 73 32.86 18.92 -40.99
CA TYR A 73 34.22 18.40 -41.19
C TYR A 73 34.39 17.70 -42.54
N ALA A 74 33.36 16.99 -43.01
CA ALA A 74 33.38 16.33 -44.32
C ALA A 74 33.40 17.34 -45.49
N VAL A 75 32.67 18.46 -45.36
CA VAL A 75 32.62 19.54 -46.34
C VAL A 75 33.97 20.28 -46.40
N LYS A 76 34.64 20.56 -45.23
CA LYS A 76 35.97 21.23 -45.21
C LYS A 76 37.09 20.40 -45.86
N LYS A 77 36.99 19.06 -45.90
CA LYS A 77 38.04 18.19 -46.47
C LYS A 77 37.90 17.93 -47.96
N GLY A 78 36.99 18.58 -48.73
CA GLY A 78 36.88 18.47 -50.18
C GLY A 78 36.87 17.03 -50.73
N GLY A 79 36.57 16.05 -49.88
CA GLY A 79 36.79 14.65 -50.22
C GLY A 79 35.55 14.00 -50.83
N LYS A 80 35.71 13.48 -52.06
CA LYS A 80 34.78 12.50 -52.65
C LYS A 80 34.40 11.43 -51.58
N LYS A 81 33.13 11.24 -51.31
CA LYS A 81 32.63 10.20 -50.40
C LYS A 81 33.16 8.84 -50.86
N LYS A 82 34.16 8.29 -50.18
CA LYS A 82 34.50 6.87 -50.35
C LYS A 82 33.27 6.07 -49.89
N PRO A 83 32.79 5.09 -50.70
CA PRO A 83 31.70 4.22 -50.27
C PRO A 83 32.11 3.57 -48.95
N LYS A 84 31.28 3.72 -47.93
CA LYS A 84 31.50 3.10 -46.63
C LYS A 84 31.38 1.58 -46.77
N GLY A 85 32.48 0.90 -47.05
CA GLY A 85 32.60 -0.52 -46.86
C GLY A 85 32.16 -0.83 -45.43
N ARG A 86 31.17 -1.70 -45.26
CA ARG A 86 30.74 -2.21 -43.93
C ARG A 86 31.97 -2.84 -43.29
N LYS A 87 32.57 -2.15 -42.30
CA LYS A 87 33.58 -2.78 -41.43
C LYS A 87 32.91 -3.92 -40.69
N ARG A 88 33.16 -5.18 -41.10
CA ARG A 88 32.79 -6.37 -40.38
C ARG A 88 33.36 -6.26 -38.96
N GLY A 89 32.54 -6.38 -37.94
CA GLY A 89 32.97 -6.61 -36.57
C GLY A 89 32.79 -5.45 -35.55
N ARG A 90 32.34 -4.25 -35.93
CA ARG A 90 32.06 -3.22 -34.90
C ARG A 90 30.68 -3.49 -34.25
N LYS A 91 30.70 -4.03 -33.02
CA LYS A 91 29.48 -4.11 -32.22
C LYS A 91 28.79 -2.74 -32.21
N ARG A 92 27.48 -2.70 -32.55
CA ARG A 92 26.66 -1.49 -32.39
C ARG A 92 26.72 -1.12 -30.91
N ILE A 93 27.27 0.03 -30.59
CA ILE A 93 27.16 0.61 -29.24
C ILE A 93 25.67 0.85 -29.04
N GLY A 94 25.06 0.05 -28.17
CA GLY A 94 23.64 0.15 -27.85
C GLY A 94 23.30 1.57 -27.43
N LYS A 95 22.13 2.08 -27.81
CA LYS A 95 21.66 3.39 -27.34
C LYS A 95 21.76 3.41 -25.82
N LYS A 96 22.37 4.43 -25.25
CA LYS A 96 22.39 4.63 -23.79
C LYS A 96 20.95 4.63 -23.31
N LYS A 97 20.68 3.86 -22.26
CA LYS A 97 19.38 3.84 -21.61
C LYS A 97 19.40 4.80 -20.42
N TYR A 98 18.30 5.50 -20.19
CA TYR A 98 18.12 6.26 -18.96
C TYR A 98 18.22 5.33 -17.76
N ARG A 99 18.91 5.77 -16.72
CA ARG A 99 18.98 5.08 -15.43
C ARG A 99 18.55 6.08 -14.36
N PRO A 100 17.47 5.81 -13.63
CA PRO A 100 17.06 6.66 -12.52
C PRO A 100 18.11 6.64 -11.41
N THR A 101 18.09 7.67 -10.57
CA THR A 101 18.99 7.78 -9.42
C THR A 101 18.70 6.65 -8.43
N MET A 102 19.78 5.98 -8.00
CA MET A 102 19.72 4.90 -7.00
C MET A 102 19.93 5.49 -5.61
N LEU A 103 19.16 5.00 -4.64
CA LEU A 103 19.32 5.31 -3.22
C LEU A 103 20.43 4.44 -2.60
N SER A 104 20.80 4.73 -1.35
CA SER A 104 21.87 4.03 -0.62
C SER A 104 21.63 2.53 -0.46
N ASN A 105 20.36 2.10 -0.43
CA ASN A 105 19.97 0.69 -0.35
C ASN A 105 19.85 -0.01 -1.73
N GLY A 106 20.22 0.65 -2.82
CA GLY A 106 20.12 0.11 -4.18
C GLY A 106 18.73 0.15 -4.80
N ASP A 107 17.72 0.68 -4.14
CA ASP A 107 16.38 0.91 -4.72
C ASP A 107 16.35 2.25 -5.45
N THR A 108 15.55 2.38 -6.50
CA THR A 108 15.07 3.66 -7.00
C THR A 108 13.96 4.19 -6.10
N LEU A 109 13.63 5.48 -6.18
CA LEU A 109 12.55 6.08 -5.40
C LEU A 109 11.19 5.37 -5.61
N VAL A 110 10.90 4.97 -6.84
CA VAL A 110 9.68 4.22 -7.18
C VAL A 110 9.69 2.81 -6.59
N GLU A 111 10.85 2.14 -6.59
CA GLU A 111 11.00 0.80 -5.98
C GLU A 111 10.92 0.87 -4.46
N LEU A 112 11.53 1.86 -3.82
CA LEU A 112 11.41 2.10 -2.38
C LEU A 112 9.94 2.21 -1.98
N LEU A 113 9.16 3.05 -2.67
CA LEU A 113 7.72 3.20 -2.40
C LEU A 113 6.93 1.94 -2.75
N THR A 114 7.31 1.18 -3.77
CA THR A 114 6.63 -0.07 -4.13
C THR A 114 6.84 -1.15 -3.07
N ARG A 115 8.09 -1.36 -2.67
CA ARG A 115 8.48 -2.36 -1.65
C ARG A 115 8.12 -1.91 -0.23
N GLY A 116 7.95 -0.60 -0.01
CA GLY A 116 7.49 0.01 1.23
C GLY A 116 6.14 -0.53 1.72
N LYS A 117 5.27 -1.04 0.83
CA LYS A 117 4.01 -1.70 1.22
C LYS A 117 4.24 -2.78 2.30
N TYR A 118 5.22 -3.67 2.09
CA TYR A 118 5.49 -4.79 3.00
C TYR A 118 6.11 -4.35 4.34
N VAL A 119 6.74 -3.19 4.36
CA VAL A 119 7.28 -2.57 5.58
C VAL A 119 6.16 -1.94 6.39
N LEU A 120 5.32 -1.14 5.76
CA LEU A 120 4.25 -0.39 6.41
C LEU A 120 3.12 -1.28 6.94
N ALA A 121 2.88 -2.45 6.31
CA ALA A 121 1.89 -3.41 6.76
C ALA A 121 2.23 -4.09 8.09
N LYS A 122 3.52 -4.15 8.47
CA LYS A 122 4.01 -4.84 9.67
C LYS A 122 4.36 -3.84 10.79
N SER A 123 4.30 -4.31 12.05
CA SER A 123 4.91 -3.60 13.17
C SER A 123 6.43 -3.61 13.05
N GLY A 124 7.10 -2.53 13.49
CA GLY A 124 8.56 -2.38 13.42
C GLY A 124 9.35 -3.49 14.13
N GLU A 125 8.78 -4.07 15.18
CA GLU A 125 9.34 -5.23 15.90
C GLU A 125 9.50 -6.47 14.99
N LYS A 126 8.64 -6.61 13.98
CA LYS A 126 8.62 -7.73 13.04
C LYS A 126 9.43 -7.48 11.77
N TRP A 127 10.18 -6.39 11.69
CA TRP A 127 11.02 -6.08 10.54
C TRP A 127 12.35 -6.82 10.60
N GLY A 128 12.71 -7.50 9.51
CA GLY A 128 14.07 -7.98 9.29
C GLY A 128 15.04 -6.82 8.98
N LYS A 129 16.35 -7.12 8.94
CA LYS A 129 17.42 -6.13 8.74
C LYS A 129 17.17 -5.23 7.51
N HIS A 130 16.96 -5.80 6.33
CA HIS A 130 16.69 -5.04 5.10
C HIS A 130 15.37 -4.24 5.14
N GLN A 131 14.38 -4.71 5.91
CA GLN A 131 13.13 -3.96 6.10
C GLN A 131 13.34 -2.75 6.99
N LYS A 132 14.19 -2.83 8.01
CA LYS A 132 14.56 -1.70 8.87
C LYS A 132 15.30 -0.62 8.08
N GLU A 133 16.28 -1.00 7.27
CA GLU A 133 17.02 -0.09 6.39
C GLU A 133 16.06 0.64 5.42
N ARG A 134 15.16 -0.12 4.78
CA ARG A 134 14.15 0.45 3.88
C ARG A 134 13.16 1.35 4.60
N ALA A 135 12.73 0.99 5.83
CA ALA A 135 11.86 1.81 6.65
C ALA A 135 12.51 3.15 7.00
N HIS A 136 13.78 3.11 7.37
CA HIS A 136 14.56 4.31 7.71
C HIS A 136 14.58 5.29 6.54
N LEU A 137 15.01 4.84 5.36
CA LEU A 137 15.02 5.65 4.14
C LEU A 137 13.63 6.16 3.75
N LEU A 138 12.61 5.29 3.85
CA LEU A 138 11.24 5.66 3.52
C LEU A 138 10.73 6.78 4.44
N PHE A 139 11.03 6.71 5.73
CA PHE A 139 10.59 7.69 6.72
C PHE A 139 11.41 8.98 6.72
N GLU A 140 12.66 8.91 6.31
CA GLU A 140 13.52 10.08 6.07
C GLU A 140 13.01 10.88 4.86
N LEU A 141 12.77 10.22 3.74
CA LEU A 141 12.30 10.86 2.52
C LEU A 141 10.82 11.27 2.56
N TYR A 142 10.00 10.58 3.35
CA TYR A 142 8.56 10.80 3.47
C TYR A 142 8.11 10.92 4.92
N PRO A 143 8.36 12.07 5.61
CA PRO A 143 7.98 12.26 7.01
C PRO A 143 6.48 12.03 7.29
N LYS A 144 5.60 12.35 6.33
CA LYS A 144 4.15 12.07 6.44
C LYS A 144 3.82 10.57 6.53
N LEU A 145 4.61 9.70 5.87
CA LEU A 145 4.44 8.24 6.03
C LEU A 145 4.88 7.78 7.42
N ARG A 146 5.94 8.40 7.98
CA ARG A 146 6.38 8.13 9.35
C ARG A 146 5.31 8.53 10.36
N GLU A 147 4.74 9.73 10.21
CA GLU A 147 3.67 10.26 11.06
C GLU A 147 2.44 9.33 11.03
N ALA A 148 1.94 9.01 9.83
CA ALA A 148 0.82 8.10 9.66
C ALA A 148 1.09 6.71 10.26
N TYR A 149 2.27 6.15 10.02
CA TYR A 149 2.68 4.87 10.59
C TYR A 149 2.72 4.89 12.12
N SER A 150 3.23 5.97 12.72
CA SER A 150 3.26 6.15 14.18
C SER A 150 1.85 6.18 14.77
N LEU A 151 0.90 6.90 14.14
CA LEU A 151 -0.49 6.95 14.57
C LEU A 151 -1.15 5.55 14.53
N ILE A 152 -0.84 4.73 13.53
CA ILE A 152 -1.34 3.34 13.45
C ILE A 152 -0.70 2.47 14.54
N CYS A 153 0.59 2.64 14.81
CA CYS A 153 1.27 1.91 15.88
C CYS A 153 0.66 2.20 17.25
N THR A 154 0.19 3.42 17.50
CA THR A 154 -0.52 3.77 18.75
C THR A 154 -1.81 2.95 18.90
N ILE A 155 -2.62 2.84 17.84
CA ILE A 155 -3.85 2.02 17.86
C ILE A 155 -3.50 0.53 18.01
N ARG A 156 -2.48 0.03 17.31
CA ARG A 156 -2.02 -1.36 17.48
C ARG A 156 -1.60 -1.66 18.92
N ALA A 157 -0.91 -0.74 19.57
CA ALA A 157 -0.50 -0.88 20.96
C ALA A 157 -1.70 -0.91 21.92
N MET A 158 -2.70 -0.06 21.68
CA MET A 158 -3.95 -0.04 22.45
C MET A 158 -4.65 -1.42 22.40
N PHE A 159 -4.86 -1.97 21.21
CA PHE A 159 -5.50 -3.29 21.06
C PHE A 159 -4.65 -4.45 21.60
N ARG A 160 -3.33 -4.33 21.57
CA ARG A 160 -2.40 -5.35 22.11
C ARG A 160 -2.43 -5.41 23.64
N ASN A 161 -2.77 -4.32 24.32
CA ASN A 161 -2.84 -4.28 25.76
C ASN A 161 -4.07 -5.06 26.29
N LYS A 162 -3.84 -6.32 26.66
CA LYS A 162 -4.90 -7.23 27.14
C LYS A 162 -5.59 -6.78 28.43
N LYS A 163 -4.94 -5.93 29.22
CA LYS A 163 -5.47 -5.45 30.52
C LYS A 163 -6.27 -4.16 30.39
N LEU A 164 -6.39 -3.59 29.18
CA LEU A 164 -7.05 -2.31 28.99
C LEU A 164 -8.57 -2.49 29.11
N ALA A 165 -9.18 -1.80 30.05
CA ALA A 165 -10.62 -1.73 30.23
C ALA A 165 -11.28 -0.79 29.21
N ARG A 166 -12.58 -0.96 28.97
CA ARG A 166 -13.36 -0.20 27.98
C ARG A 166 -13.23 1.32 28.16
N GLU A 167 -13.40 1.83 29.37
CA GLU A 167 -13.32 3.28 29.64
C GLU A 167 -11.92 3.85 29.42
N ALA A 168 -10.90 3.09 29.81
CA ALA A 168 -9.53 3.49 29.52
C ALA A 168 -9.26 3.46 27.98
N ALA A 169 -9.80 2.50 27.25
CA ALA A 169 -9.71 2.44 25.80
C ALA A 169 -10.40 3.66 25.14
N ARG A 170 -11.54 4.12 25.65
CA ARG A 170 -12.21 5.36 25.21
C ARG A 170 -11.28 6.55 25.35
N GLY A 171 -10.62 6.72 26.51
CA GLY A 171 -9.65 7.78 26.73
C GLY A 171 -8.49 7.73 25.75
N TYR A 172 -7.95 6.53 25.46
CA TYR A 172 -6.91 6.34 24.45
C TYR A 172 -7.37 6.71 23.04
N LEU A 173 -8.60 6.35 22.63
CA LEU A 173 -9.18 6.72 21.34
C LEU A 173 -9.34 8.22 21.21
N HIS A 174 -9.85 8.90 22.24
CA HIS A 174 -10.01 10.36 22.23
C HIS A 174 -8.65 11.06 22.10
N CYS A 175 -7.64 10.67 22.87
CA CYS A 175 -6.29 11.20 22.72
C CYS A 175 -5.72 10.94 21.32
N TRP A 176 -6.04 9.79 20.71
CA TRP A 176 -5.64 9.48 19.35
C TRP A 176 -6.37 10.35 18.32
N TYR A 177 -7.67 10.62 18.51
CA TYR A 177 -8.44 11.53 17.65
C TYR A 177 -7.83 12.93 17.63
N GLU A 178 -7.40 13.46 18.79
CA GLU A 178 -6.73 14.76 18.86
C GLU A 178 -5.40 14.78 18.10
N LYS A 179 -4.60 13.72 18.20
CA LYS A 179 -3.38 13.59 17.40
C LYS A 179 -3.67 13.56 15.90
N VAL A 180 -4.73 12.87 15.49
CA VAL A 180 -5.16 12.82 14.08
C VAL A 180 -5.73 14.17 13.63
N ASN A 181 -6.43 14.92 14.50
CA ASN A 181 -6.90 16.28 14.21
C ASN A 181 -5.73 17.20 13.86
N ALA A 182 -4.64 17.12 14.63
CA ALA A 182 -3.44 17.92 14.43
C ALA A 182 -2.65 17.55 13.16
N CYS A 183 -2.78 16.31 12.65
CA CYS A 183 -2.07 15.90 11.43
C CYS A 183 -2.71 16.49 10.16
N THR A 184 -1.92 16.57 9.08
CA THR A 184 -2.39 17.07 7.76
C THR A 184 -2.72 15.97 6.76
N ILE A 185 -2.84 14.71 7.22
CA ILE A 185 -2.96 13.51 6.36
C ILE A 185 -4.43 13.18 6.19
N ARG A 186 -4.98 13.52 5.02
CA ARG A 186 -6.40 13.32 4.70
C ARG A 186 -6.85 11.86 4.83
N GLU A 187 -6.04 10.94 4.36
CA GLU A 187 -6.34 9.51 4.35
C GLU A 187 -6.53 8.98 5.79
N ILE A 188 -5.70 9.41 6.72
CA ILE A 188 -5.80 9.02 8.14
C ILE A 188 -7.01 9.68 8.80
N LYS A 189 -7.32 10.95 8.46
CA LYS A 189 -8.53 11.62 8.94
C LYS A 189 -9.79 10.89 8.50
N SER A 190 -9.88 10.49 7.24
CA SER A 190 -11.01 9.71 6.72
C SER A 190 -11.17 8.37 7.46
N ALA A 191 -10.06 7.66 7.70
CA ALA A 191 -10.11 6.41 8.48
C ALA A 191 -10.53 6.66 9.93
N ARG A 192 -10.05 7.73 10.58
CA ARG A 192 -10.49 8.16 11.91
C ARG A 192 -11.99 8.41 11.97
N ASP A 193 -12.55 9.12 10.97
CA ASP A 193 -13.98 9.44 10.92
C ASP A 193 -14.83 8.18 10.84
N CYS A 194 -14.41 7.18 10.06
CA CYS A 194 -15.05 5.86 10.02
C CYS A 194 -15.01 5.13 11.38
N ILE A 195 -13.91 5.25 12.11
CA ILE A 195 -13.76 4.64 13.45
C ILE A 195 -14.63 5.38 14.46
N LYS A 196 -14.60 6.71 14.43
CA LYS A 196 -15.38 7.56 15.34
C LYS A 196 -16.89 7.36 15.18
N ALA A 197 -17.35 7.19 13.94
CA ALA A 197 -18.77 6.94 13.65
C ALA A 197 -19.30 5.63 14.26
N LYS A 198 -18.42 4.69 14.60
CA LYS A 198 -18.76 3.37 15.20
C LYS A 198 -17.94 3.13 16.49
N GLU A 199 -17.72 4.19 17.26
CA GLU A 199 -16.86 4.16 18.44
C GLU A 199 -17.36 3.16 19.49
N GLU A 200 -18.68 3.12 19.76
CA GLU A 200 -19.26 2.22 20.75
C GLU A 200 -19.05 0.74 20.37
N GLU A 201 -19.22 0.40 19.10
CA GLU A 201 -19.00 -0.95 18.59
C GLU A 201 -17.51 -1.35 18.64
N VAL A 202 -16.61 -0.38 18.46
CA VAL A 202 -15.16 -0.57 18.65
C VAL A 202 -14.84 -0.78 20.13
N LEU A 203 -15.45 -0.01 21.01
CA LEU A 203 -15.24 -0.10 22.46
C LEU A 203 -15.84 -1.38 23.05
N ASN A 204 -16.90 -1.93 22.47
CA ASN A 204 -17.48 -3.22 22.88
C ASN A 204 -16.47 -4.38 22.78
N TYR A 205 -15.47 -4.28 21.90
CA TYR A 205 -14.36 -5.24 21.85
C TYR A 205 -13.62 -5.38 23.19
N PHE A 206 -13.50 -4.31 23.98
CA PHE A 206 -12.75 -4.32 25.22
C PHE A 206 -13.49 -4.93 26.41
N ASN A 207 -14.78 -5.25 26.28
CA ASN A 207 -15.54 -5.96 27.32
C ASN A 207 -15.04 -7.41 27.44
N GLU A 208 -15.15 -8.20 26.37
CA GLU A 208 -14.85 -9.64 26.37
C GLU A 208 -13.82 -10.04 25.31
N ARG A 209 -13.36 -9.08 24.51
CA ARG A 209 -12.37 -9.26 23.43
C ARG A 209 -12.77 -10.32 22.40
N HIS A 210 -14.06 -10.39 22.10
CA HIS A 210 -14.58 -11.27 21.07
C HIS A 210 -13.87 -10.98 19.73
N SER A 211 -13.47 -12.04 19.07
CA SER A 211 -12.92 -11.98 17.73
C SER A 211 -13.83 -12.67 16.73
N ASN A 212 -13.72 -12.28 15.47
CA ASN A 212 -14.50 -12.90 14.39
C ASN A 212 -13.90 -14.24 13.91
N ALA A 213 -12.92 -14.78 14.64
CA ALA A 213 -12.13 -15.95 14.21
C ALA A 213 -13.01 -17.20 13.94
N SER A 214 -14.03 -17.45 14.75
CA SER A 214 -14.96 -18.58 14.52
C SER A 214 -15.77 -18.40 13.25
N ALA A 215 -16.32 -17.22 13.02
CA ALA A 215 -17.07 -16.91 11.80
C ALA A 215 -16.17 -16.94 10.55
N GLU A 216 -14.93 -16.44 10.64
CA GLU A 216 -13.96 -16.52 9.55
C GLU A 216 -13.56 -17.97 9.24
N SER A 217 -13.39 -18.81 10.27
CA SER A 217 -13.14 -20.24 10.12
C SER A 217 -14.30 -20.93 9.39
N LEU A 218 -15.54 -20.68 9.82
CA LEU A 218 -16.75 -21.20 9.17
C LEU A 218 -16.85 -20.72 7.72
N ASN A 219 -16.69 -19.43 7.48
CA ASN A 219 -16.69 -18.86 6.12
C ASN A 219 -15.61 -19.48 5.21
N SER A 220 -14.45 -19.80 5.76
CA SER A 220 -13.38 -20.46 5.03
C SER A 220 -13.79 -21.88 4.63
N LYS A 221 -14.40 -22.63 5.54
CA LYS A 221 -14.96 -23.98 5.27
C LYS A 221 -16.05 -23.93 4.19
N ILE A 222 -16.98 -22.97 4.29
CA ILE A 222 -18.05 -22.76 3.30
C ILE A 222 -17.47 -22.45 1.92
N LYS A 223 -16.47 -21.57 1.85
CA LYS A 223 -15.76 -21.26 0.57
C LYS A 223 -15.08 -22.50 -0.01
N GLY A 224 -14.41 -23.29 0.83
CA GLY A 224 -13.80 -24.55 0.42
C GLY A 224 -14.81 -25.54 -0.13
N PHE A 225 -15.93 -25.72 0.56
CA PHE A 225 -17.04 -26.59 0.11
C PHE A 225 -17.64 -26.11 -1.22
N ARG A 226 -17.92 -24.80 -1.34
CA ARG A 226 -18.40 -24.21 -2.58
C ARG A 226 -17.44 -24.45 -3.78
N ALA A 227 -16.14 -24.40 -3.54
CA ALA A 227 -15.13 -24.67 -4.57
C ALA A 227 -15.14 -26.15 -4.99
N GLN A 228 -15.31 -27.09 -4.04
CA GLN A 228 -15.40 -28.52 -4.32
C GLN A 228 -16.63 -28.90 -5.17
N VAL A 229 -17.75 -28.23 -4.97
CA VAL A 229 -18.99 -28.46 -5.75
C VAL A 229 -19.07 -27.58 -7.02
N HIS A 230 -17.96 -26.94 -7.40
CA HIS A 230 -17.83 -26.09 -8.59
C HIS A 230 -18.87 -24.96 -8.71
N GLY A 231 -19.33 -24.45 -7.60
CA GLY A 231 -20.32 -23.37 -7.52
C GLY A 231 -21.65 -23.79 -6.90
N VAL A 232 -22.63 -22.92 -7.01
CA VAL A 232 -23.97 -23.14 -6.45
C VAL A 232 -25.02 -22.88 -7.54
N ALA A 233 -25.64 -23.93 -8.03
CA ALA A 233 -26.76 -23.83 -8.97
C ALA A 233 -28.10 -23.75 -8.21
N ASP A 234 -28.27 -24.56 -7.15
CA ASP A 234 -29.43 -24.60 -6.26
C ASP A 234 -29.01 -24.10 -4.88
N VAL A 235 -29.45 -22.89 -4.53
CA VAL A 235 -29.11 -22.27 -3.24
C VAL A 235 -29.78 -22.97 -2.05
N PRO A 236 -31.10 -23.31 -2.08
CA PRO A 236 -31.76 -24.05 -1.00
C PRO A 236 -31.05 -25.37 -0.69
N PHE A 237 -30.75 -26.18 -1.70
CA PHE A 237 -30.06 -27.45 -1.52
C PHE A 237 -28.61 -27.26 -1.01
N PHE A 238 -27.91 -26.26 -1.49
CA PHE A 238 -26.59 -25.92 -0.95
C PHE A 238 -26.64 -25.55 0.53
N MET A 239 -27.61 -24.73 0.92
CA MET A 239 -27.81 -24.34 2.32
C MET A 239 -28.17 -25.53 3.20
N TYR A 240 -29.06 -26.42 2.74
CA TYR A 240 -29.35 -27.67 3.43
C TYR A 240 -28.08 -28.48 3.69
N ARG A 241 -27.25 -28.68 2.68
CA ARG A 241 -25.95 -29.39 2.81
C ARG A 241 -25.01 -28.70 3.80
N LEU A 242 -24.95 -27.38 3.76
CA LEU A 242 -24.12 -26.62 4.72
C LEU A 242 -24.56 -26.86 6.16
N CYS A 243 -25.87 -26.80 6.43
CA CYS A 243 -26.42 -27.07 7.76
C CYS A 243 -26.15 -28.52 8.21
N THR A 244 -26.21 -29.49 7.29
CA THR A 244 -25.89 -30.89 7.61
C THR A 244 -24.43 -31.14 7.91
N ILE A 245 -23.50 -30.43 7.22
CA ILE A 245 -22.05 -30.67 7.34
C ILE A 245 -21.42 -29.84 8.46
N PHE A 246 -21.89 -28.63 8.70
CA PHE A 246 -21.24 -27.62 9.56
C PHE A 246 -22.15 -27.11 10.71
N GLY A 247 -23.42 -27.55 10.76
CA GLY A 247 -24.39 -27.16 11.77
C GLY A 247 -24.42 -28.02 13.05
#